data_cc003cd477cf386def2a97b6ab1317f2
#
_entry.id   cc003cd477cf386def2a97b6ab1317f2
#
_cell.length_a   1.000
_cell.length_b   1.000
_cell.length_c   1.000
_cell.angle_alpha   90.00
_cell.angle_beta   90.00
_cell.angle_gamma   90.00
#
_symmetry.space_group_name_H-M   'P 1'
#
loop_
_entity.id
_entity.type
_entity.pdbx_description
1 polymer ?
#
loop_
_entity_poly.entity_id
_entity_poly.type
_entity_poly.pdbx_seq_one_letter_code
_entity_poly.pdbx_strand_id
1 'polypeptide(L)'
;KSNATMLYGHIENYGHRVHHLDLLRQLQDKTGGFQTFIPLKFRNKDNQMSHVPEVSLIDDLKNYAVSRIYLDNFDHIKAYWPMISRDIAQISLSFGVDDVDVTIDDTTKIYSMAGSEEQNPAMTTEQLVTLIKRVGRRPVERDTLYNVICDYTDVVFEADKAYKGYLDLPVIAN
;
A
#
# COMPACT_ATOMS: atom_id res chain seq x y z
N LYS A 1 3.31 20.50 0.76
CA LYS A 1 3.72 19.28 0.05
C LYS A 1 2.54 18.59 -0.60
N SER A 2 2.81 17.77 -1.61
CA SER A 2 1.81 17.04 -2.41
C SER A 2 2.14 15.56 -2.45
N ASN A 3 1.17 14.75 -2.87
CA ASN A 3 1.39 13.34 -3.19
C ASN A 3 1.62 13.20 -4.69
N ALA A 4 2.48 12.27 -5.10
CA ALA A 4 2.63 11.86 -6.50
C ALA A 4 1.93 10.52 -6.70
N THR A 5 1.31 10.33 -7.85
CA THR A 5 0.61 9.08 -8.19
C THR A 5 1.03 8.55 -9.54
N MET A 6 0.88 7.25 -9.75
CA MET A 6 1.02 6.60 -11.04
C MET A 6 -0.07 5.54 -11.19
N LEU A 7 -0.96 5.70 -12.17
CA LEU A 7 -1.86 4.61 -12.56
C LEU A 7 -1.05 3.59 -13.36
N TYR A 8 -1.15 2.31 -12.99
CA TYR A 8 -0.41 1.23 -13.64
C TYR A 8 -1.28 -0.01 -13.85
N GLY A 9 -0.86 -0.86 -14.77
CA GLY A 9 -1.47 -2.15 -15.04
C GLY A 9 -2.58 -2.12 -16.09
N HIS A 10 -2.57 -1.13 -17.00
CA HIS A 10 -3.51 -1.06 -18.13
C HIS A 10 -2.81 -1.32 -19.47
N ILE A 11 -2.51 -0.28 -20.27
CA ILE A 11 -1.91 -0.41 -21.62
C ILE A 11 -0.43 -0.06 -21.68
N GLU A 12 0.12 0.45 -20.59
CA GLU A 12 1.52 0.80 -20.47
C GLU A 12 2.41 -0.45 -20.34
N ASN A 13 3.70 -0.28 -20.57
CA ASN A 13 4.73 -1.29 -20.32
C ASN A 13 5.68 -0.84 -19.20
N TYR A 14 6.61 -1.71 -18.82
CA TYR A 14 7.59 -1.38 -17.77
C TYR A 14 8.46 -0.17 -18.10
N GLY A 15 8.81 0.03 -19.38
CA GLY A 15 9.57 1.20 -19.82
C GLY A 15 8.82 2.50 -19.55
N HIS A 16 7.51 2.53 -19.79
CA HIS A 16 6.66 3.68 -19.48
C HIS A 16 6.60 3.96 -17.97
N ARG A 17 6.50 2.92 -17.13
CA ARG A 17 6.51 3.08 -15.67
C ARG A 17 7.83 3.64 -15.18
N VAL A 18 8.96 3.10 -15.64
CA VAL A 18 10.29 3.59 -15.26
C VAL A 18 10.49 5.03 -15.72
N HIS A 19 10.06 5.38 -16.94
CA HIS A 19 10.12 6.76 -17.42
C HIS A 19 9.28 7.72 -16.56
N HIS A 20 8.08 7.28 -16.14
CA HIS A 20 7.25 8.08 -15.21
C HIS A 20 7.96 8.31 -13.87
N LEU A 21 8.55 7.24 -13.30
CA LEU A 21 9.33 7.35 -12.05
C LEU A 21 10.53 8.30 -12.22
N ASP A 22 11.21 8.26 -13.37
CA ASP A 22 12.33 9.16 -13.67
C ASP A 22 11.91 10.64 -13.69
N LEU A 23 10.78 10.94 -14.33
CA LEU A 23 10.23 12.31 -14.33
C LEU A 23 9.85 12.78 -12.92
N LEU A 24 9.23 11.91 -12.12
CA LEU A 24 8.90 12.23 -10.73
C LEU A 24 10.15 12.45 -9.88
N ARG A 25 11.17 11.61 -10.04
CA ARG A 25 12.44 11.73 -9.36
C ARG A 25 13.11 13.07 -9.66
N GLN A 26 13.22 13.42 -10.95
CA GLN A 26 13.80 14.70 -11.38
C GLN A 26 13.01 15.91 -10.87
N LEU A 27 11.68 15.81 -10.82
CA LEU A 27 10.83 16.87 -10.27
C LEU A 27 11.01 16.99 -8.76
N GLN A 28 11.12 15.88 -8.06
CA GLN A 28 11.38 15.85 -6.61
C GLN A 28 12.76 16.47 -6.28
N ASP A 29 13.81 16.15 -7.06
CA ASP A 29 15.15 16.75 -6.90
C ASP A 29 15.11 18.28 -7.04
N LYS A 30 14.26 18.80 -7.92
CA LYS A 30 14.13 20.25 -8.15
C LYS A 30 13.30 20.96 -7.10
N THR A 31 12.27 20.30 -6.56
CA THR A 31 11.22 20.98 -5.77
C THR A 31 11.17 20.56 -4.32
N GLY A 32 11.55 19.32 -3.99
CA GLY A 32 11.28 18.70 -2.69
C GLY A 32 9.77 18.71 -2.34
N GLY A 33 8.89 18.81 -3.36
CA GLY A 33 7.48 19.12 -3.21
C GLY A 33 6.61 17.92 -2.86
N PHE A 34 7.08 16.71 -3.11
CA PHE A 34 6.33 15.50 -2.80
C PHE A 34 6.66 14.97 -1.40
N GLN A 35 5.66 14.46 -0.72
CA GLN A 35 5.82 13.76 0.56
C GLN A 35 5.66 12.25 0.42
N THR A 36 4.87 11.77 -0.53
CA THR A 36 4.66 10.34 -0.75
C THR A 36 4.36 10.03 -2.21
N PHE A 37 4.73 8.83 -2.63
CA PHE A 37 4.34 8.25 -3.91
C PHE A 37 3.29 7.16 -3.70
N ILE A 38 2.23 7.17 -4.50
CA ILE A 38 1.09 6.25 -4.41
C ILE A 38 0.88 5.59 -5.78
N PRO A 39 1.37 4.37 -6.01
CA PRO A 39 0.99 3.60 -7.19
C PRO A 39 -0.47 3.18 -7.09
N LEU A 40 -1.26 3.49 -8.10
CA LEU A 40 -2.69 3.17 -8.20
C LEU A 40 -2.88 2.06 -9.22
N LYS A 41 -3.35 0.90 -8.77
CA LYS A 41 -3.63 -0.24 -9.64
C LYS A 41 -4.84 0.04 -10.52
N PHE A 42 -4.71 -0.21 -11.82
CA PHE A 42 -5.85 -0.21 -12.73
C PHE A 42 -6.79 -1.39 -12.40
N ARG A 43 -8.08 -1.09 -12.34
CA ARG A 43 -9.16 -2.07 -12.18
C ARG A 43 -10.02 -2.04 -13.43
N ASN A 44 -10.27 -3.19 -14.02
CA ASN A 44 -10.96 -3.30 -15.30
C ASN A 44 -12.49 -3.43 -15.20
N LYS A 45 -13.03 -3.46 -13.99
CA LYS A 45 -14.46 -3.65 -13.76
C LYS A 45 -15.27 -2.41 -14.17
N ASP A 46 -16.33 -2.63 -14.92
CA ASP A 46 -17.37 -1.64 -15.26
C ASP A 46 -16.85 -0.34 -15.90
N ASN A 47 -15.82 -0.43 -16.77
CA ASN A 47 -15.26 0.70 -17.49
C ASN A 47 -15.01 0.39 -18.98
N GLN A 48 -14.63 1.42 -19.76
CA GLN A 48 -14.38 1.28 -21.21
C GLN A 48 -13.17 0.37 -21.54
N MET A 49 -12.29 0.10 -20.58
CA MET A 49 -11.13 -0.75 -20.73
C MET A 49 -11.30 -2.12 -20.07
N SER A 50 -12.53 -2.57 -19.84
CA SER A 50 -12.83 -3.86 -19.20
C SER A 50 -12.26 -5.08 -19.94
N HIS A 51 -11.88 -4.91 -21.21
CA HIS A 51 -11.19 -5.92 -22.01
C HIS A 51 -9.70 -6.07 -21.68
N VAL A 52 -9.11 -5.14 -20.93
CA VAL A 52 -7.70 -5.20 -20.53
C VAL A 52 -7.57 -6.03 -19.25
N PRO A 53 -6.76 -7.09 -19.23
CA PRO A 53 -6.58 -7.89 -18.04
C PRO A 53 -5.85 -7.10 -16.95
N GLU A 54 -6.24 -7.31 -15.69
CA GLU A 54 -5.53 -6.73 -14.56
C GLU A 54 -4.17 -7.41 -14.35
N VAL A 55 -3.21 -6.64 -13.84
CA VAL A 55 -1.89 -7.19 -13.50
C VAL A 55 -1.94 -8.14 -12.30
N SER A 56 -1.01 -9.07 -12.27
CA SER A 56 -0.90 -10.06 -11.20
C SER A 56 -0.39 -9.44 -9.89
N LEU A 57 -0.62 -10.14 -8.76
CA LEU A 57 -0.01 -9.84 -7.48
C LEU A 57 1.52 -9.66 -7.57
N ILE A 58 2.20 -10.51 -8.35
CA ILE A 58 3.66 -10.43 -8.51
C ILE A 58 4.06 -9.13 -9.19
N ASP A 59 3.28 -8.67 -10.16
CA ASP A 59 3.52 -7.38 -10.83
C ASP A 59 3.26 -6.20 -9.90
N ASP A 60 2.25 -6.29 -9.03
CA ASP A 60 2.01 -5.29 -7.99
C ASP A 60 3.23 -5.16 -7.06
N LEU A 61 3.74 -6.28 -6.53
CA LEU A 61 4.91 -6.29 -5.64
C LEU A 61 6.19 -5.82 -6.33
N LYS A 62 6.42 -6.22 -7.59
CA LYS A 62 7.53 -5.71 -8.39
C LYS A 62 7.44 -4.20 -8.58
N ASN A 63 6.23 -3.69 -8.86
CA ASN A 63 6.03 -2.25 -9.05
C ASN A 63 6.38 -1.46 -7.78
N TYR A 64 6.00 -1.95 -6.59
CA TYR A 64 6.40 -1.33 -5.31
C TYR A 64 7.92 -1.40 -5.09
N ALA A 65 8.53 -2.57 -5.27
CA ALA A 65 9.96 -2.75 -5.07
C ALA A 65 10.80 -1.86 -6.00
N VAL A 66 10.46 -1.82 -7.29
CA VAL A 66 11.12 -0.95 -8.28
C VAL A 66 10.91 0.52 -7.93
N SER A 67 9.70 0.91 -7.55
CA SER A 67 9.41 2.28 -7.13
C SER A 67 10.26 2.71 -5.94
N ARG A 68 10.43 1.86 -4.92
CA ARG A 68 11.28 2.16 -3.76
C ARG A 68 12.75 2.32 -4.13
N ILE A 69 13.27 1.45 -5.02
CA ILE A 69 14.67 1.52 -5.46
C ILE A 69 14.90 2.78 -6.30
N TYR A 70 13.95 3.12 -7.18
CA TYR A 70 14.11 4.22 -8.13
C TYR A 70 13.86 5.59 -7.49
N LEU A 71 12.84 5.70 -6.63
CA LEU A 71 12.45 6.92 -5.94
C LEU A 71 13.13 7.02 -4.56
N ASP A 72 14.47 6.94 -4.51
CA ASP A 72 15.25 7.04 -3.27
C ASP A 72 15.18 8.44 -2.62
N ASN A 73 14.71 9.45 -3.35
CA ASN A 73 14.46 10.81 -2.90
C ASN A 73 13.00 11.07 -2.44
N PHE A 74 12.16 10.03 -2.39
CA PHE A 74 10.83 10.08 -1.78
C PHE A 74 10.86 9.45 -0.39
N ASP A 75 10.44 10.22 0.62
CA ASP A 75 10.43 9.74 2.01
C ASP A 75 9.51 8.52 2.16
N HIS A 76 8.32 8.55 1.50
CA HIS A 76 7.28 7.55 1.70
C HIS A 76 6.76 6.95 0.39
N ILE A 77 6.47 5.65 0.42
CA ILE A 77 5.68 4.95 -0.61
C ILE A 77 4.47 4.30 0.07
N LYS A 78 3.28 4.66 -0.42
CA LYS A 78 2.02 4.25 0.17
C LYS A 78 1.38 3.10 -0.60
N ALA A 79 0.92 2.08 0.12
CA ALA A 79 -0.01 1.08 -0.38
C ALA A 79 -1.45 1.54 -0.19
N TYR A 80 -2.16 1.73 -1.29
CA TYR A 80 -3.57 2.08 -1.30
C TYR A 80 -4.43 0.81 -1.27
N TRP A 81 -4.60 0.24 -0.06
CA TRP A 81 -5.19 -1.09 0.12
C TRP A 81 -6.61 -1.27 -0.48
N PRO A 82 -7.49 -0.26 -0.59
CA PRO A 82 -8.80 -0.46 -1.22
C PRO A 82 -8.72 -0.90 -2.68
N MET A 83 -7.64 -0.56 -3.38
CA MET A 83 -7.45 -0.92 -4.79
C MET A 83 -6.62 -2.19 -5.01
N ILE A 84 -5.84 -2.63 -4.02
CA ILE A 84 -4.93 -3.77 -4.15
C ILE A 84 -5.28 -4.95 -3.23
N SER A 85 -6.17 -4.80 -2.29
CA SER A 85 -6.52 -5.66 -1.16
C SER A 85 -5.64 -5.52 0.08
N ARG A 86 -6.17 -5.98 1.22
CA ARG A 86 -5.47 -5.95 2.52
C ARG A 86 -4.23 -6.84 2.52
N ASP A 87 -4.34 -8.02 1.93
CA ASP A 87 -3.24 -9.00 1.89
C ASP A 87 -2.07 -8.49 1.06
N ILE A 88 -2.36 -7.88 -0.11
CA ILE A 88 -1.31 -7.27 -0.95
C ILE A 88 -0.67 -6.09 -0.23
N ALA A 89 -1.45 -5.23 0.43
CA ALA A 89 -0.93 -4.12 1.21
C ALA A 89 -0.01 -4.62 2.34
N GLN A 90 -0.39 -5.68 3.05
CA GLN A 90 0.42 -6.30 4.09
C GLN A 90 1.77 -6.79 3.54
N ILE A 91 1.74 -7.58 2.46
CA ILE A 91 2.96 -8.15 1.88
C ILE A 91 3.86 -7.04 1.30
N SER A 92 3.28 -5.98 0.73
CA SER A 92 4.02 -4.85 0.13
C SER A 92 4.90 -4.10 1.14
N LEU A 93 4.60 -4.18 2.44
CA LEU A 93 5.48 -3.68 3.51
C LEU A 93 6.86 -4.35 3.53
N SER A 94 6.99 -5.55 2.95
CA SER A 94 8.28 -6.22 2.74
C SER A 94 8.93 -5.88 1.39
N PHE A 95 8.24 -5.12 0.54
CA PHE A 95 8.67 -4.71 -0.79
C PHE A 95 8.88 -3.20 -0.94
N GLY A 96 9.18 -2.52 0.17
CA GLY A 96 9.57 -1.11 0.17
C GLY A 96 8.46 -0.12 0.47
N VAL A 97 7.24 -0.59 0.70
CA VAL A 97 6.15 0.24 1.24
C VAL A 97 6.39 0.52 2.73
N ASP A 98 6.15 1.74 3.15
CA ASP A 98 6.27 2.18 4.54
C ASP A 98 5.02 2.94 5.04
N ASP A 99 4.01 3.10 4.19
CA ASP A 99 2.75 3.74 4.54
C ASP A 99 1.56 2.94 4.00
N VAL A 100 0.58 2.66 4.84
CA VAL A 100 -0.68 2.01 4.47
C VAL A 100 -1.80 3.02 4.70
N ASP A 101 -2.74 3.06 3.78
CA ASP A 101 -3.85 4.02 3.91
C ASP A 101 -4.67 3.73 5.16
N VAL A 102 -5.28 4.81 5.67
CA VAL A 102 -5.98 4.83 6.96
C VAL A 102 -7.27 4.00 6.98
N THR A 103 -7.91 3.99 8.15
CA THR A 103 -9.31 3.60 8.30
C THR A 103 -10.17 4.45 7.37
N ILE A 104 -10.71 3.82 6.34
CA ILE A 104 -11.58 4.51 5.38
C ILE A 104 -13.03 4.22 5.78
N ASP A 105 -13.80 5.28 5.90
CA ASP A 105 -15.26 5.19 5.90
C ASP A 105 -15.74 5.70 4.53
N ASP A 106 -15.89 4.79 3.57
CA ASP A 106 -16.35 5.13 2.23
C ASP A 106 -17.86 5.28 2.18
N THR A 107 -18.34 6.39 2.70
CA THR A 107 -19.77 6.76 2.58
C THR A 107 -20.17 7.13 1.15
N THR A 108 -19.21 7.40 0.26
CA THR A 108 -19.43 7.91 -1.09
C THR A 108 -19.43 6.86 -2.19
N LYS A 109 -19.09 5.61 -1.87
CA LYS A 109 -18.94 4.49 -2.82
C LYS A 109 -17.95 4.73 -3.96
N ILE A 110 -17.05 5.71 -3.82
CA ILE A 110 -16.06 6.04 -4.86
C ILE A 110 -15.20 4.82 -5.18
N TYR A 111 -14.78 4.08 -4.18
CA TYR A 111 -13.90 2.92 -4.34
C TYR A 111 -14.60 1.74 -5.00
N SER A 112 -15.84 1.46 -4.65
CA SER A 112 -16.64 0.43 -5.30
C SER A 112 -16.95 0.78 -6.76
N MET A 113 -17.16 2.06 -7.07
CA MET A 113 -17.31 2.56 -8.43
C MET A 113 -16.00 2.47 -9.24
N ALA A 114 -14.85 2.58 -8.59
CA ALA A 114 -13.54 2.41 -9.21
C ALA A 114 -13.13 0.92 -9.36
N GLY A 115 -14.02 -0.02 -9.06
CA GLY A 115 -13.77 -1.45 -9.24
C GLY A 115 -13.14 -2.16 -8.03
N SER A 116 -13.12 -1.54 -6.85
CA SER A 116 -12.71 -2.22 -5.62
C SER A 116 -13.58 -3.45 -5.36
N GLU A 117 -12.97 -4.55 -4.97
CA GLU A 117 -13.70 -5.79 -4.62
C GLU A 117 -14.50 -5.63 -3.33
N GLU A 118 -14.00 -4.84 -2.40
CA GLU A 118 -14.72 -4.52 -1.16
C GLU A 118 -15.73 -3.39 -1.40
N GLN A 119 -17.02 -3.72 -1.25
CA GLN A 119 -18.12 -2.76 -1.44
C GLN A 119 -18.16 -1.68 -0.35
N ASN A 120 -17.62 -1.97 0.84
CA ASN A 120 -17.46 -1.05 1.97
C ASN A 120 -16.04 -1.20 2.52
N PRO A 121 -15.04 -0.61 1.89
CA PRO A 121 -13.66 -0.72 2.36
C PRO A 121 -13.50 0.06 3.66
N ALA A 122 -13.53 -0.65 4.78
CA ALA A 122 -13.26 -0.11 6.10
C ALA A 122 -12.31 -1.03 6.86
N MET A 123 -11.35 -0.43 7.58
CA MET A 123 -10.42 -1.16 8.43
C MET A 123 -10.27 -0.42 9.75
N THR A 124 -10.42 -1.14 10.88
CA THR A 124 -10.22 -0.52 12.20
C THR A 124 -8.73 -0.32 12.47
N THR A 125 -8.40 0.58 13.41
CA THR A 125 -7.02 0.77 13.88
C THR A 125 -6.41 -0.54 14.36
N GLU A 126 -7.16 -1.37 15.11
CA GLU A 126 -6.69 -2.68 15.56
C GLU A 126 -6.33 -3.60 14.38
N GLN A 127 -7.17 -3.65 13.36
CA GLN A 127 -6.91 -4.46 12.15
C GLN A 127 -5.65 -3.98 11.42
N LEU A 128 -5.47 -2.66 11.24
CA LEU A 128 -4.28 -2.08 10.61
C LEU A 128 -3.01 -2.38 11.41
N VAL A 129 -3.05 -2.16 12.72
CA VAL A 129 -1.91 -2.42 13.60
C VAL A 129 -1.52 -3.89 13.58
N THR A 130 -2.51 -4.79 13.66
CA THR A 130 -2.28 -6.23 13.60
C THR A 130 -1.70 -6.65 12.24
N LEU A 131 -2.22 -6.10 11.14
CA LEU A 131 -1.72 -6.34 9.78
C LEU A 131 -0.22 -5.96 9.67
N ILE A 132 0.17 -4.79 10.19
CA ILE A 132 1.55 -4.29 10.14
C ILE A 132 2.48 -5.14 11.00
N LYS A 133 2.06 -5.49 12.23
CA LYS A 133 2.85 -6.31 13.16
C LYS A 133 3.13 -7.73 12.63
N ARG A 134 2.17 -8.34 11.94
CA ARG A 134 2.31 -9.70 11.39
C ARG A 134 3.47 -9.85 10.39
N VAL A 135 3.89 -8.77 9.76
CA VAL A 135 5.06 -8.75 8.87
C VAL A 135 6.31 -8.17 9.54
N GLY A 136 6.32 -8.08 10.87
CA GLY A 136 7.47 -7.63 11.65
C GLY A 136 7.78 -6.14 11.52
N ARG A 137 6.77 -5.33 11.18
CA ARG A 137 6.91 -3.88 11.07
C ARG A 137 6.35 -3.17 12.30
N ARG A 138 6.89 -1.99 12.60
CA ARG A 138 6.45 -1.12 13.69
C ARG A 138 5.27 -0.26 13.23
N PRO A 139 4.07 -0.43 13.81
CA PRO A 139 2.91 0.38 13.45
C PRO A 139 2.94 1.73 14.19
N VAL A 140 2.84 2.79 13.43
CA VAL A 140 2.68 4.15 13.94
C VAL A 140 1.51 4.84 13.23
N GLU A 141 0.72 5.58 13.99
CA GLU A 141 -0.27 6.50 13.43
C GLU A 141 0.37 7.86 13.18
N ARG A 142 0.09 8.43 12.05
CA ARG A 142 0.62 9.72 11.61
C ARG A 142 -0.46 10.68 11.17
N ASP A 143 -0.17 11.97 11.21
CA ASP A 143 -1.00 12.99 10.56
C ASP A 143 -0.72 13.10 9.04
N THR A 144 -1.37 14.04 8.38
CA THR A 144 -1.21 14.30 6.95
C THR A 144 0.16 14.88 6.58
N LEU A 145 0.93 15.33 7.56
CA LEU A 145 2.29 15.86 7.38
C LEU A 145 3.37 14.85 7.81
N TYR A 146 2.98 13.61 8.08
CA TYR A 146 3.84 12.52 8.54
C TYR A 146 4.43 12.72 9.95
N ASN A 147 3.83 13.59 10.79
CA ASN A 147 4.15 13.63 12.21
C ASN A 147 3.54 12.41 12.90
N VAL A 148 4.32 11.72 13.73
CA VAL A 148 3.81 10.59 14.51
C VAL A 148 2.86 11.09 15.59
N ILE A 149 1.61 10.60 15.57
CA ILE A 149 0.56 10.89 16.56
C ILE A 149 0.57 9.83 17.67
N CYS A 150 0.65 8.56 17.29
CA CYS A 150 0.63 7.43 18.20
C CYS A 150 1.55 6.30 17.74
N ASP A 151 2.25 5.68 18.70
CA ASP A 151 3.07 4.50 18.48
C ASP A 151 2.37 3.29 19.08
N TYR A 152 2.04 2.31 18.25
CA TYR A 152 1.35 1.08 18.65
C TYR A 152 2.29 -0.12 18.82
N THR A 153 3.61 0.10 18.89
CA THR A 153 4.60 -0.99 18.97
C THR A 153 4.28 -1.93 20.14
N ASP A 154 4.05 -1.38 21.33
CA ASP A 154 3.82 -2.14 22.55
C ASP A 154 2.32 -2.39 22.87
N VAL A 155 1.41 -1.91 22.03
CA VAL A 155 -0.03 -2.11 22.20
C VAL A 155 -0.38 -3.54 21.79
N VAL A 156 -1.08 -4.29 22.65
CA VAL A 156 -1.53 -5.67 22.40
C VAL A 156 -3.05 -5.70 22.31
N PHE A 157 -3.56 -6.06 21.16
CA PHE A 157 -4.99 -6.28 20.93
C PHE A 157 -5.36 -7.75 21.15
N GLU A 158 -6.65 -8.04 21.32
CA GLU A 158 -7.12 -9.44 21.47
C GLU A 158 -6.80 -10.31 20.24
N ALA A 159 -6.88 -9.73 19.04
CA ALA A 159 -6.49 -10.41 17.80
C ALA A 159 -5.01 -10.84 17.78
N ASP A 160 -4.13 -10.06 18.40
CA ASP A 160 -2.70 -10.41 18.52
C ASP A 160 -2.48 -11.61 19.45
N LYS A 161 -3.30 -11.73 20.52
CA LYS A 161 -3.24 -12.85 21.45
C LYS A 161 -3.64 -14.16 20.78
N ALA A 162 -4.69 -14.13 19.94
CA ALA A 162 -5.12 -15.30 19.18
C ALA A 162 -4.03 -15.77 18.18
N TYR A 163 -3.29 -14.83 17.57
CA TYR A 163 -2.23 -15.17 16.62
C TYR A 163 -0.99 -15.78 17.28
N LYS A 164 -0.62 -15.33 18.49
CA LYS A 164 0.50 -15.91 19.25
C LYS A 164 0.33 -17.39 19.53
N GLY A 165 -0.89 -17.87 19.67
CA GLY A 165 -1.18 -19.29 19.87
C GLY A 165 -0.77 -20.21 18.70
N TYR A 166 -0.57 -19.67 17.50
CA TYR A 166 -0.06 -20.43 16.34
C TYR A 166 1.46 -20.46 16.24
N LEU A 167 2.14 -19.48 16.84
CA LEU A 167 3.63 -19.41 16.85
C LEU A 167 4.25 -20.33 17.91
N ASP A 168 3.47 -20.78 18.89
CA ASP A 168 3.90 -21.73 19.93
C ASP A 168 3.75 -23.20 19.51
N LEU A 169 3.42 -23.48 18.26
CA LEU A 169 3.45 -24.85 17.75
C LEU A 169 4.90 -25.35 17.75
N PRO A 170 5.16 -26.55 18.32
CA PRO A 170 6.51 -27.08 18.34
C PRO A 170 7.02 -27.23 16.89
N VAL A 171 8.21 -26.67 16.63
CA VAL A 171 8.92 -26.90 15.36
C VAL A 171 9.12 -28.42 15.26
N ILE A 172 8.45 -29.06 14.32
CA ILE A 172 8.69 -30.46 14.02
C ILE A 172 10.12 -30.53 13.46
N ALA A 173 11.06 -30.94 14.30
CA ALA A 173 12.43 -31.21 13.86
C ALA A 173 12.39 -32.43 12.93
N ASN A 174 12.75 -32.21 11.66
CA ASN A 174 13.00 -33.27 10.69
C ASN A 174 14.32 -33.98 11.00
#